data_1f59d93cdb7627e65252c41eb750acc2
#
_entry.id   1f59d93cdb7627e65252c41eb750acc2
#
_cell.length_a   1.000
_cell.length_b   1.000
_cell.length_c   1.000
_cell.angle_alpha   90.00
_cell.angle_beta   90.00
_cell.angle_gamma   90.00
#
_symmetry.space_group_name_H-M   'P 1'
#
loop_
_entity.id
_entity.type
_entity.pdbx_description
1 polymer ?
#
loop_
_entity_poly.entity_id
_entity_poly.type
_entity_poly.pdbx_seq_one_letter_code
_entity_poly.pdbx_strand_id
1 'polypeptide(L)'
;MDRRFAPRQMRVVLSQVRALAVRVIALALPNRCALCGNLSHAVICSACDAAYWNEARLRCDVCAVPLGSGRPRPHGSRGRHAGVAASFAYRCDACRATPPPFDATLALADYRAPLDGLARGLKFHARLALGAEFAARLAQRIDDTDALREPGGFDVIAPVPLSHGRLVARGYNQAWAIARPLARRLGVHADATLLARVTETAPQSRLDRRARRDNVIAAFAVTDDLAGRHVALVDDVMTSGATLAAAAQALKAAGAARVTNLVALRTARD
;
A
#
# COMPACT_ATOMS: atom_id res chain seq x y z
N MET A 1 -9.29 -23.41 49.93
CA MET A 1 -10.33 -22.63 49.23
C MET A 1 -9.65 -21.60 48.34
N ASP A 2 -9.79 -21.81 47.09
CA ASP A 2 -8.90 -21.32 46.00
C ASP A 2 -9.32 -19.94 45.48
N ARG A 3 -8.46 -18.93 45.64
CA ARG A 3 -8.67 -17.54 45.17
C ARG A 3 -7.91 -17.22 43.87
N ARG A 4 -7.75 -18.16 42.92
CA ARG A 4 -6.92 -17.92 41.72
C ARG A 4 -7.65 -17.80 40.40
N PHE A 5 -8.98 -17.68 40.35
CA PHE A 5 -9.74 -17.67 39.09
C PHE A 5 -10.28 -16.31 38.63
N ALA A 6 -10.04 -15.19 39.34
CA ALA A 6 -10.60 -13.88 39.02
C ALA A 6 -9.89 -13.03 37.93
N PRO A 7 -8.59 -13.14 37.60
CA PRO A 7 -7.95 -12.10 36.78
C PRO A 7 -8.16 -12.24 35.27
N ARG A 8 -8.44 -13.41 34.72
CA ARG A 8 -8.55 -13.61 33.26
C ARG A 8 -9.91 -13.20 32.70
N GLN A 9 -10.99 -13.59 33.34
CA GLN A 9 -12.36 -13.20 32.95
C GLN A 9 -12.59 -11.70 33.11
N MET A 10 -12.09 -11.10 34.18
CA MET A 10 -12.18 -9.66 34.41
C MET A 10 -11.40 -8.83 33.37
N ARG A 11 -10.27 -9.32 32.86
CA ARG A 11 -9.54 -8.67 31.75
C ARG A 11 -10.31 -8.73 30.43
N VAL A 12 -10.99 -9.84 30.14
CA VAL A 12 -11.83 -9.99 28.94
C VAL A 12 -13.04 -9.08 29.00
N VAL A 13 -13.74 -9.03 30.14
CA VAL A 13 -14.90 -8.13 30.35
C VAL A 13 -14.46 -6.66 30.27
N LEU A 14 -13.36 -6.29 30.91
CA LEU A 14 -12.79 -4.93 30.81
C LEU A 14 -12.39 -4.55 29.39
N SER A 15 -11.84 -5.49 28.61
CA SER A 15 -11.50 -5.25 27.21
C SER A 15 -12.75 -5.06 26.33
N GLN A 16 -13.81 -5.82 26.60
CA GLN A 16 -15.10 -5.68 25.89
C GLN A 16 -15.81 -4.38 26.24
N VAL A 17 -15.84 -4.01 27.53
CA VAL A 17 -16.43 -2.73 27.99
C VAL A 17 -15.63 -1.54 27.43
N ARG A 18 -14.29 -1.60 27.41
CA ARG A 18 -13.47 -0.57 26.76
C ARG A 18 -13.72 -0.48 25.25
N ALA A 19 -13.83 -1.60 24.58
CA ALA A 19 -14.14 -1.64 23.14
C ALA A 19 -15.54 -1.07 22.84
N LEU A 20 -16.53 -1.38 23.70
CA LEU A 20 -17.88 -0.84 23.59
C LEU A 20 -17.90 0.67 23.90
N ALA A 21 -17.24 1.11 24.98
CA ALA A 21 -17.13 2.51 25.34
C ALA A 21 -16.46 3.34 24.22
N VAL A 22 -15.37 2.84 23.62
CA VAL A 22 -14.70 3.50 22.47
C VAL A 22 -15.63 3.59 21.27
N ARG A 23 -16.45 2.55 21.01
CA ARG A 23 -17.45 2.58 19.93
C ARG A 23 -18.56 3.58 20.20
N VAL A 24 -19.07 3.63 21.42
CA VAL A 24 -20.13 4.58 21.84
C VAL A 24 -19.60 6.03 21.79
N ILE A 25 -18.38 6.27 22.26
CA ILE A 25 -17.73 7.59 22.20
C ILE A 25 -17.48 7.99 20.74
N ALA A 26 -17.04 7.07 19.89
CA ALA A 26 -16.86 7.34 18.46
C ALA A 26 -18.18 7.64 17.72
N LEU A 27 -19.30 7.06 18.18
CA LEU A 27 -20.64 7.35 17.68
C LEU A 27 -21.19 8.69 18.22
N ALA A 28 -20.83 9.08 19.44
CA ALA A 28 -21.32 10.28 20.10
C ALA A 28 -20.53 11.56 19.72
N LEU A 29 -19.25 11.42 19.32
CA LEU A 29 -18.38 12.54 18.96
C LEU A 29 -18.06 12.49 17.46
N PRO A 30 -18.75 13.28 16.63
CA PRO A 30 -18.47 13.31 15.20
C PRO A 30 -17.08 13.90 14.95
N ASN A 31 -16.32 13.23 14.08
CA ASN A 31 -15.06 13.73 13.53
C ASN A 31 -15.34 14.81 12.46
N ARG A 32 -14.29 15.47 11.99
CA ARG A 32 -14.35 16.24 10.76
C ARG A 32 -13.86 15.40 9.59
N CYS A 33 -14.64 15.39 8.51
CA CYS A 33 -14.23 14.75 7.27
C CYS A 33 -12.85 15.27 6.83
N ALA A 34 -11.93 14.36 6.53
CA ALA A 34 -10.56 14.71 6.16
C ALA A 34 -10.43 15.45 4.82
N LEU A 35 -11.48 15.45 4.00
CA LEU A 35 -11.53 16.13 2.70
C LEU A 35 -12.30 17.46 2.75
N CYS A 36 -13.56 17.45 3.21
CA CYS A 36 -14.40 18.65 3.18
C CYS A 36 -14.50 19.41 4.51
N GLY A 37 -14.01 18.83 5.62
CA GLY A 37 -14.07 19.44 6.96
C GLY A 37 -15.44 19.37 7.64
N ASN A 38 -16.50 18.91 6.99
CA ASN A 38 -17.82 18.75 7.58
C ASN A 38 -17.82 17.67 8.67
N LEU A 39 -18.76 17.79 9.61
CA LEU A 39 -18.95 16.76 10.65
C LEU A 39 -19.27 15.40 10.02
N SER A 40 -18.62 14.35 10.51
CA SER A 40 -18.75 12.99 10.00
C SER A 40 -18.39 11.98 11.09
N HIS A 41 -19.04 10.83 11.11
CA HIS A 41 -18.64 9.69 11.96
C HIS A 41 -17.51 8.85 11.32
N ALA A 42 -17.21 9.08 10.04
CA ALA A 42 -16.12 8.45 9.32
C ALA A 42 -14.97 9.44 9.08
N VAL A 43 -13.76 8.92 8.83
CA VAL A 43 -12.58 9.73 8.46
C VAL A 43 -12.84 10.50 7.16
N ILE A 44 -13.57 9.90 6.23
CA ILE A 44 -14.05 10.51 5.00
C ILE A 44 -15.58 10.32 4.96
N CYS A 45 -16.35 11.40 4.82
CA CYS A 45 -17.80 11.31 4.77
C CYS A 45 -18.28 10.64 3.47
N SER A 46 -19.49 10.10 3.48
CA SER A 46 -20.07 9.37 2.34
C SER A 46 -20.15 10.21 1.06
N ALA A 47 -20.42 11.51 1.16
CA ALA A 47 -20.44 12.41 0.00
C ALA A 47 -19.05 12.55 -0.64
N CYS A 48 -18.00 12.74 0.16
CA CYS A 48 -16.62 12.78 -0.36
C CYS A 48 -16.17 11.42 -0.86
N ASP A 49 -16.61 10.34 -0.22
CA ASP A 49 -16.36 8.99 -0.68
C ASP A 49 -16.92 8.77 -2.08
N ALA A 50 -18.20 9.03 -2.29
CA ALA A 50 -18.84 8.91 -3.58
C ALA A 50 -18.21 9.82 -4.65
N ALA A 51 -17.76 11.03 -4.26
CA ALA A 51 -17.21 11.99 -5.20
C ALA A 51 -15.79 11.68 -5.67
N TYR A 52 -14.95 11.09 -4.83
CA TYR A 52 -13.50 11.03 -5.10
C TYR A 52 -12.92 9.62 -5.14
N TRP A 53 -13.60 8.59 -4.58
CA TRP A 53 -13.08 7.23 -4.55
C TRP A 53 -13.73 6.28 -5.57
N ASN A 54 -14.81 6.69 -6.21
CA ASN A 54 -15.55 5.89 -7.20
C ASN A 54 -14.93 5.94 -8.61
N GLU A 55 -13.62 6.08 -8.70
CA GLU A 55 -12.94 6.26 -9.97
C GLU A 55 -12.63 4.91 -10.64
N ALA A 56 -13.55 4.44 -11.49
CA ALA A 56 -13.35 3.28 -12.36
C ALA A 56 -12.39 3.63 -13.52
N ARG A 57 -11.14 4.03 -13.23
CA ARG A 57 -10.14 4.28 -14.27
C ARG A 57 -9.39 3.01 -14.62
N LEU A 58 -9.27 2.78 -15.92
CA LEU A 58 -8.35 1.78 -16.44
C LEU A 58 -6.92 2.18 -16.09
N ARG A 59 -6.19 1.29 -15.44
CA ARG A 59 -4.79 1.50 -15.04
C ARG A 59 -3.90 0.42 -15.60
N CYS A 60 -2.63 0.75 -15.77
CA CYS A 60 -1.61 -0.24 -16.07
C CYS A 60 -1.49 -1.25 -14.92
N ASP A 61 -1.65 -2.54 -15.20
CA ASP A 61 -1.59 -3.61 -14.19
C ASP A 61 -0.21 -3.68 -13.51
N VAL A 62 0.84 -3.23 -14.19
CA VAL A 62 2.20 -3.24 -13.64
C VAL A 62 2.48 -2.02 -12.78
N CYS A 63 2.26 -0.78 -13.25
CA CYS A 63 2.69 0.43 -12.54
C CYS A 63 1.53 1.34 -12.10
N ALA A 64 0.29 0.92 -12.29
CA ALA A 64 -0.93 1.62 -11.93
C ALA A 64 -1.09 3.04 -12.50
N VAL A 65 -0.30 3.43 -13.52
CA VAL A 65 -0.53 4.70 -14.21
C VAL A 65 -1.87 4.65 -14.93
N PRO A 66 -2.68 5.72 -14.91
CA PRO A 66 -3.91 5.77 -15.69
C PRO A 66 -3.63 5.58 -17.18
N LEU A 67 -4.38 4.70 -17.82
CA LEU A 67 -4.34 4.49 -19.26
C LEU A 67 -5.54 5.25 -19.83
N GLY A 68 -5.37 6.45 -20.35
CA GLY A 68 -6.38 7.29 -21.01
C GLY A 68 -7.84 6.84 -21.02
N SER A 69 -8.76 7.64 -21.45
CA SER A 69 -10.21 7.34 -21.52
C SER A 69 -10.60 6.33 -22.62
N GLY A 70 -9.63 5.61 -23.18
CA GLY A 70 -9.89 4.54 -24.14
C GLY A 70 -10.63 3.38 -23.49
N ARG A 71 -11.84 3.06 -23.97
CA ARG A 71 -12.55 1.83 -23.60
C ARG A 71 -11.61 0.63 -23.73
N PRO A 72 -11.60 -0.30 -22.76
CA PRO A 72 -10.88 -1.55 -22.89
C PRO A 72 -11.33 -2.23 -24.19
N ARG A 73 -10.45 -2.44 -25.15
CA ARG A 73 -10.71 -3.40 -26.20
C ARG A 73 -10.42 -4.77 -25.63
N PRO A 74 -11.40 -5.64 -25.46
CA PRO A 74 -11.13 -7.04 -25.14
C PRO A 74 -10.36 -7.60 -26.33
N HIS A 75 -9.07 -7.88 -26.13
CA HIS A 75 -8.35 -8.70 -27.10
C HIS A 75 -9.02 -10.07 -27.13
N GLY A 76 -9.49 -10.42 -28.33
CA GLY A 76 -10.34 -11.56 -28.59
C GLY A 76 -9.87 -12.84 -27.92
N SER A 77 -10.72 -13.30 -27.06
CA SER A 77 -10.70 -14.65 -26.52
C SER A 77 -11.20 -15.61 -27.59
N ARG A 78 -10.34 -16.39 -28.21
CA ARG A 78 -10.66 -17.73 -28.72
C ARG A 78 -9.42 -18.60 -28.59
N GLY A 79 -9.37 -19.38 -27.50
CA GLY A 79 -8.36 -20.40 -27.28
C GLY A 79 -8.62 -21.08 -25.96
N ARG A 80 -9.40 -22.16 -25.97
CA ARG A 80 -9.57 -23.07 -24.84
C ARG A 80 -8.24 -23.80 -24.61
N HIS A 81 -7.40 -23.31 -23.73
CA HIS A 81 -6.41 -24.06 -22.97
C HIS A 81 -5.89 -23.10 -21.91
N ALA A 82 -6.57 -23.09 -20.76
CA ALA A 82 -6.19 -22.30 -19.60
C ALA A 82 -5.17 -23.09 -18.78
N GLY A 83 -3.90 -22.79 -19.00
CA GLY A 83 -2.80 -23.04 -18.10
C GLY A 83 -2.17 -21.69 -17.77
N VAL A 84 -2.33 -21.25 -16.52
CA VAL A 84 -1.48 -20.24 -15.82
C VAL A 84 -0.94 -19.09 -16.66
N ALA A 85 -1.81 -18.19 -17.07
CA ALA A 85 -1.45 -16.82 -17.43
C ALA A 85 -2.71 -15.96 -17.33
N ALA A 86 -3.16 -15.61 -16.15
CA ALA A 86 -4.08 -14.49 -15.96
C ALA A 86 -3.36 -13.25 -16.47
N SER A 87 -3.58 -12.95 -17.71
CA SER A 87 -2.90 -11.98 -18.53
C SER A 87 -3.07 -10.60 -17.90
N PHE A 88 -1.97 -9.95 -17.61
CA PHE A 88 -1.90 -8.51 -17.49
C PHE A 88 -2.40 -7.88 -18.79
N ALA A 89 -3.70 -7.65 -18.89
CA ALA A 89 -4.37 -7.22 -20.11
C ALA A 89 -4.00 -5.78 -20.45
N TYR A 90 -3.62 -4.97 -19.45
CA TYR A 90 -3.46 -3.54 -19.61
C TYR A 90 -2.07 -3.07 -19.16
N ARG A 91 -1.14 -2.89 -20.11
CA ARG A 91 0.19 -2.36 -19.85
C ARG A 91 0.40 -1.04 -20.58
N CYS A 92 0.94 -0.04 -19.88
CA CYS A 92 1.40 1.18 -20.52
C CYS A 92 2.68 0.92 -21.37
N ASP A 93 2.95 1.80 -22.33
CA ASP A 93 4.09 1.62 -23.24
C ASP A 93 5.45 1.57 -22.51
N ALA A 94 5.61 2.35 -21.43
CA ALA A 94 6.82 2.30 -20.63
C ALA A 94 7.07 0.93 -19.97
N CYS A 95 6.00 0.29 -19.44
CA CYS A 95 6.11 -1.04 -18.84
C CYS A 95 6.23 -2.16 -19.89
N ARG A 96 5.81 -1.91 -21.13
CA ARG A 96 6.07 -2.82 -22.25
C ARG A 96 7.52 -2.74 -22.71
N ALA A 97 8.03 -1.52 -22.87
CA ALA A 97 9.40 -1.30 -23.33
C ALA A 97 10.46 -1.68 -22.29
N THR A 98 10.21 -1.37 -21.03
CA THR A 98 11.14 -1.64 -19.92
C THR A 98 10.35 -2.09 -18.70
N PRO A 99 10.12 -3.41 -18.54
CA PRO A 99 9.42 -3.95 -17.38
C PRO A 99 10.17 -3.61 -16.09
N PRO A 100 9.47 -3.09 -15.06
CA PRO A 100 10.07 -2.89 -13.75
C PRO A 100 10.29 -4.22 -13.03
N PRO A 101 11.09 -4.28 -11.95
CA PRO A 101 11.36 -5.51 -11.20
C PRO A 101 10.18 -6.00 -10.34
N PHE A 102 9.15 -5.17 -10.11
CA PHE A 102 7.91 -5.61 -9.47
C PHE A 102 6.90 -6.13 -10.50
N ASP A 103 6.03 -7.04 -10.07
CA ASP A 103 5.11 -7.75 -10.96
C ASP A 103 3.80 -7.01 -11.18
N ALA A 104 3.28 -6.32 -10.14
CA ALA A 104 2.02 -5.60 -10.19
C ALA A 104 2.02 -4.40 -9.23
N THR A 105 1.09 -3.47 -9.48
CA THR A 105 0.80 -2.36 -8.57
C THR A 105 -0.70 -2.12 -8.50
N LEU A 106 -1.24 -2.09 -7.28
CA LEU A 106 -2.58 -1.62 -6.99
C LEU A 106 -2.50 -0.22 -6.38
N ALA A 107 -3.21 0.73 -6.98
CA ALA A 107 -3.36 2.09 -6.46
C ALA A 107 -4.84 2.40 -6.26
N LEU A 108 -5.18 3.10 -5.17
CA LEU A 108 -6.57 3.47 -4.88
C LEU A 108 -7.05 4.59 -5.80
N ALA A 109 -6.25 5.65 -5.94
CA ALA A 109 -6.62 6.82 -6.72
C ALA A 109 -5.41 7.58 -7.26
N ASP A 110 -5.68 8.64 -8.04
CA ASP A 110 -4.64 9.55 -8.52
C ASP A 110 -4.19 10.50 -7.40
N TYR A 111 -2.88 10.80 -7.40
CA TYR A 111 -2.31 11.84 -6.55
C TYR A 111 -2.64 13.23 -7.12
N ARG A 112 -3.82 13.73 -6.81
CA ARG A 112 -4.32 15.06 -7.22
C ARG A 112 -5.26 15.61 -6.17
N ALA A 113 -5.52 16.91 -6.22
CA ALA A 113 -6.50 17.55 -5.33
C ALA A 113 -7.90 16.91 -5.51
N PRO A 114 -8.64 16.71 -4.40
CA PRO A 114 -8.27 16.98 -3.01
C PRO A 114 -7.57 15.80 -2.30
N LEU A 115 -7.38 14.65 -2.96
CA LEU A 115 -6.86 13.41 -2.36
C LEU A 115 -5.39 13.51 -1.95
N ASP A 116 -4.59 14.32 -2.64
CA ASP A 116 -3.21 14.62 -2.28
C ASP A 116 -3.09 15.20 -0.85
N GLY A 117 -4.12 15.95 -0.41
CA GLY A 117 -4.22 16.45 0.97
C GLY A 117 -4.26 15.36 2.03
N LEU A 118 -4.83 14.19 1.73
CA LEU A 118 -4.84 13.04 2.64
C LEU A 118 -3.43 12.46 2.82
N ALA A 119 -2.70 12.26 1.73
CA ALA A 119 -1.32 11.77 1.81
C ALA A 119 -0.42 12.77 2.54
N ARG A 120 -0.57 14.08 2.29
CA ARG A 120 0.13 15.13 3.04
C ARG A 120 -0.25 15.12 4.52
N GLY A 121 -1.54 14.95 4.85
CA GLY A 121 -2.04 14.82 6.21
C GLY A 121 -1.41 13.64 6.95
N LEU A 122 -1.33 12.48 6.30
CA LEU A 122 -0.64 11.32 6.83
C LEU A 122 0.87 11.58 6.95
N LYS A 123 1.51 12.19 5.98
CA LYS A 123 2.96 12.33 5.88
C LYS A 123 3.56 13.42 6.76
N PHE A 124 2.87 14.55 6.94
CA PHE A 124 3.42 15.75 7.57
C PHE A 124 2.66 16.20 8.81
N HIS A 125 1.44 15.72 9.04
CA HIS A 125 0.58 16.16 10.14
C HIS A 125 0.18 15.03 11.09
N ALA A 126 0.88 13.89 11.05
CA ALA A 126 0.66 12.72 11.90
C ALA A 126 -0.81 12.26 12.00
N ARG A 127 -1.61 12.46 10.94
CA ARG A 127 -3.02 12.04 10.92
C ARG A 127 -3.11 10.53 10.67
N LEU A 128 -2.69 9.73 11.67
CA LEU A 128 -2.54 8.27 11.56
C LEU A 128 -3.85 7.54 11.23
N ALA A 129 -5.01 8.13 11.56
CA ALA A 129 -6.32 7.61 11.17
C ALA A 129 -6.46 7.44 9.63
N LEU A 130 -5.76 8.29 8.84
CA LEU A 130 -5.72 8.16 7.38
C LEU A 130 -4.99 6.89 6.92
N GLY A 131 -4.01 6.42 7.68
CA GLY A 131 -3.34 5.14 7.39
C GLY A 131 -4.30 3.96 7.50
N ALA A 132 -5.14 3.94 8.54
CA ALA A 132 -6.19 2.91 8.70
C ALA A 132 -7.29 3.02 7.63
N GLU A 133 -7.62 4.24 7.20
CA GLU A 133 -8.58 4.49 6.12
C GLU A 133 -8.04 3.96 4.77
N PHE A 134 -6.79 4.29 4.41
CA PHE A 134 -6.16 3.75 3.20
C PHE A 134 -6.07 2.22 3.24
N ALA A 135 -5.74 1.64 4.40
CA ALA A 135 -5.69 0.20 4.58
C ALA A 135 -7.06 -0.46 4.35
N ALA A 136 -8.14 0.14 4.86
CA ALA A 136 -9.50 -0.38 4.66
C ALA A 136 -9.87 -0.42 3.17
N ARG A 137 -9.55 0.66 2.44
CA ARG A 137 -9.81 0.77 1.01
C ARG A 137 -8.95 -0.15 0.17
N LEU A 138 -7.67 -0.32 0.53
CA LEU A 138 -6.79 -1.28 -0.13
C LEU A 138 -7.30 -2.70 0.05
N ALA A 139 -7.73 -3.08 1.26
CA ALA A 139 -8.31 -4.41 1.51
C ALA A 139 -9.55 -4.64 0.66
N GLN A 140 -10.49 -3.69 0.64
CA GLN A 140 -11.68 -3.77 -0.19
C GLN A 140 -11.31 -3.89 -1.69
N ARG A 141 -10.36 -3.09 -2.17
CA ARG A 141 -9.93 -3.13 -3.57
C ARG A 141 -9.25 -4.44 -3.95
N ILE A 142 -8.52 -5.06 -3.01
CA ILE A 142 -7.93 -6.40 -3.19
C ILE A 142 -9.04 -7.44 -3.28
N ASP A 143 -10.07 -7.36 -2.43
CA ASP A 143 -11.21 -8.26 -2.44
C ASP A 143 -12.03 -8.15 -3.74
N ASP A 144 -12.16 -6.94 -4.30
CA ASP A 144 -12.88 -6.66 -5.55
C ASP A 144 -12.08 -7.07 -6.81
N THR A 145 -10.79 -7.39 -6.66
CA THR A 145 -9.90 -7.64 -7.79
C THR A 145 -9.46 -9.12 -7.81
N ASP A 146 -10.13 -9.96 -8.60
CA ASP A 146 -9.81 -11.39 -8.73
C ASP A 146 -8.35 -11.65 -9.15
N ALA A 147 -7.71 -10.70 -9.85
CA ALA A 147 -6.32 -10.80 -10.29
C ALA A 147 -5.30 -10.83 -9.14
N LEU A 148 -5.68 -10.40 -7.93
CA LEU A 148 -4.84 -10.46 -6.72
C LEU A 148 -5.24 -11.63 -5.80
N ARG A 149 -6.33 -12.32 -6.11
CA ARG A 149 -6.79 -13.55 -5.45
C ARG A 149 -6.13 -14.82 -6.00
N GLU A 150 -4.86 -14.74 -6.39
CA GLU A 150 -4.16 -15.97 -6.77
C GLU A 150 -4.11 -16.96 -5.59
N PRO A 151 -4.10 -18.29 -5.88
CA PRO A 151 -3.93 -19.30 -4.85
C PRO A 151 -2.67 -19.00 -4.03
N GLY A 152 -2.84 -18.70 -2.73
CA GLY A 152 -1.76 -18.35 -1.81
C GLY A 152 -1.78 -16.91 -1.28
N GLY A 153 -2.41 -15.95 -1.98
CA GLY A 153 -2.44 -14.55 -1.50
C GLY A 153 -1.06 -13.92 -1.32
N PHE A 154 -0.88 -13.08 -0.30
CA PHE A 154 0.40 -12.55 0.11
C PHE A 154 0.97 -13.36 1.28
N ASP A 155 2.26 -13.73 1.23
CA ASP A 155 2.94 -14.37 2.34
C ASP A 155 3.36 -13.37 3.42
N VAL A 156 3.73 -12.15 2.99
CA VAL A 156 4.15 -11.08 3.90
C VAL A 156 3.84 -9.71 3.31
N ILE A 157 3.47 -8.78 4.19
CA ILE A 157 3.25 -7.36 3.86
C ILE A 157 4.36 -6.54 4.52
N ALA A 158 5.15 -5.83 3.72
CA ALA A 158 6.24 -4.99 4.18
C ALA A 158 6.04 -3.52 3.78
N PRO A 159 6.35 -2.55 4.65
CA PRO A 159 6.36 -1.14 4.29
C PRO A 159 7.63 -0.78 3.53
N VAL A 160 7.57 0.19 2.63
CA VAL A 160 8.76 0.87 2.15
C VAL A 160 9.43 1.60 3.32
N PRO A 161 10.72 1.30 3.64
CA PRO A 161 11.38 1.92 4.76
C PRO A 161 11.79 3.37 4.44
N LEU A 162 11.70 4.22 5.45
CA LEU A 162 12.27 5.57 5.41
C LEU A 162 13.79 5.51 5.66
N SER A 163 14.52 6.53 5.19
CA SER A 163 15.88 6.75 5.69
C SER A 163 15.84 7.10 7.19
N HIS A 164 16.92 6.79 7.91
CA HIS A 164 17.01 7.04 9.34
C HIS A 164 16.68 8.50 9.70
N GLY A 165 17.27 9.47 9.01
CA GLY A 165 17.02 10.89 9.24
C GLY A 165 15.55 11.28 9.03
N ARG A 166 14.87 10.70 8.01
CA ARG A 166 13.44 10.94 7.81
C ARG A 166 12.56 10.29 8.88
N LEU A 167 12.94 9.10 9.35
CA LEU A 167 12.22 8.42 10.43
C LEU A 167 12.32 9.21 11.74
N VAL A 168 13.52 9.67 12.09
CA VAL A 168 13.75 10.51 13.28
C VAL A 168 12.98 11.83 13.17
N ALA A 169 13.07 12.53 12.04
CA ALA A 169 12.39 13.82 11.85
C ALA A 169 10.87 13.70 11.87
N ARG A 170 10.31 12.57 11.42
CA ARG A 170 8.86 12.34 11.33
C ARG A 170 8.28 11.62 12.53
N GLY A 171 9.08 10.81 13.24
CA GLY A 171 8.66 10.00 14.39
C GLY A 171 7.91 8.71 14.03
N TYR A 172 7.58 8.47 12.76
CA TYR A 172 6.88 7.26 12.29
C TYR A 172 7.09 7.04 10.78
N ASN A 173 6.81 5.79 10.34
CA ASN A 173 6.77 5.43 8.94
C ASN A 173 5.31 5.42 8.44
N GLN A 174 4.97 6.29 7.48
CA GLN A 174 3.62 6.37 6.90
C GLN A 174 3.21 5.09 6.17
N ALA A 175 4.16 4.42 5.50
CA ALA A 175 3.89 3.14 4.84
C ALA A 175 3.54 2.05 5.87
N TRP A 176 4.19 2.05 7.04
CA TRP A 176 3.83 1.16 8.15
C TRP A 176 2.46 1.48 8.76
N ALA A 177 2.10 2.77 8.84
CA ALA A 177 0.78 3.19 9.31
C ALA A 177 -0.35 2.65 8.39
N ILE A 178 -0.06 2.33 7.12
CA ILE A 178 -0.96 1.65 6.19
C ILE A 178 -0.78 0.13 6.26
N ALA A 179 0.44 -0.38 6.19
CA ALA A 179 0.75 -1.81 6.07
C ALA A 179 0.22 -2.63 7.25
N ARG A 180 0.43 -2.15 8.48
CA ARG A 180 0.02 -2.86 9.69
C ARG A 180 -1.51 -3.09 9.80
N PRO A 181 -2.39 -2.09 9.64
CA PRO A 181 -3.83 -2.32 9.65
C PRO A 181 -4.31 -3.09 8.41
N LEU A 182 -3.66 -2.96 7.25
CA LEU A 182 -3.96 -3.74 6.06
C LEU A 182 -3.73 -5.23 6.30
N ALA A 183 -2.54 -5.58 6.79
CA ALA A 183 -2.18 -6.96 7.11
C ALA A 183 -3.16 -7.63 8.08
N ARG A 184 -3.58 -6.90 9.13
CA ARG A 184 -4.60 -7.38 10.07
C ARG A 184 -5.96 -7.66 9.41
N ARG A 185 -6.36 -6.84 8.44
CA ARG A 185 -7.63 -7.03 7.71
C ARG A 185 -7.57 -8.24 6.78
N LEU A 186 -6.42 -8.46 6.15
CA LEU A 186 -6.20 -9.57 5.22
C LEU A 186 -5.81 -10.87 5.92
N GLY A 187 -5.53 -10.85 7.24
CA GLY A 187 -5.03 -12.03 7.96
C GLY A 187 -3.61 -12.44 7.56
N VAL A 188 -2.80 -11.51 7.03
CA VAL A 188 -1.44 -11.75 6.52
C VAL A 188 -0.41 -11.24 7.54
N HIS A 189 0.75 -11.89 7.60
CA HIS A 189 1.87 -11.42 8.41
C HIS A 189 2.38 -10.06 7.91
N ALA A 190 2.67 -9.14 8.84
CA ALA A 190 3.28 -7.85 8.53
C ALA A 190 4.66 -7.74 9.17
N ASP A 191 5.68 -7.45 8.36
CA ASP A 191 7.04 -7.25 8.83
C ASP A 191 7.55 -5.84 8.49
N ALA A 192 7.78 -5.05 9.54
CA ALA A 192 8.30 -3.68 9.42
C ALA A 192 9.81 -3.65 9.13
N THR A 193 10.51 -4.76 9.36
CA THR A 193 11.98 -4.88 9.31
C THR A 193 12.49 -5.68 8.13
N LEU A 194 11.60 -6.33 7.38
CA LEU A 194 11.94 -7.13 6.19
C LEU A 194 12.85 -6.39 5.21
N LEU A 195 12.61 -5.08 5.06
CA LEU A 195 13.43 -4.18 4.25
C LEU A 195 14.06 -3.11 5.14
N ALA A 196 15.37 -2.95 5.05
CA ALA A 196 16.11 -1.85 5.66
C ALA A 196 16.67 -0.93 4.59
N ARG A 197 16.61 0.38 4.81
CA ARG A 197 17.28 1.36 3.95
C ARG A 197 18.71 1.55 4.42
N VAL A 198 19.68 1.10 3.64
CA VAL A 198 21.10 1.07 4.04
C VAL A 198 21.89 2.31 3.58
N THR A 199 21.36 3.09 2.63
CA THR A 199 22.04 4.28 2.11
C THR A 199 21.12 5.49 2.20
N GLU A 200 21.61 6.60 2.78
CA GLU A 200 21.06 7.91 2.51
C GLU A 200 21.49 8.28 1.08
N THR A 201 20.59 8.09 0.12
CA THR A 201 20.86 8.54 -1.25
C THR A 201 21.05 10.05 -1.22
N ALA A 202 22.27 10.50 -1.54
CA ALA A 202 22.59 11.91 -1.72
C ALA A 202 21.62 12.56 -2.72
N PRO A 203 21.36 13.88 -2.64
CA PRO A 203 20.48 14.58 -3.59
C PRO A 203 20.92 14.28 -5.02
N GLN A 204 19.98 13.83 -5.85
CA GLN A 204 20.20 13.25 -7.18
C GLN A 204 20.76 14.23 -8.24
N SER A 205 21.17 15.43 -7.87
CA SER A 205 21.60 16.49 -8.81
C SER A 205 23.00 16.31 -9.41
N ARG A 206 23.80 15.32 -8.95
CA ARG A 206 25.21 15.18 -9.36
C ARG A 206 25.64 13.83 -9.91
N LEU A 207 24.73 12.89 -10.18
CA LEU A 207 25.08 11.54 -10.61
C LEU A 207 24.61 11.25 -12.04
N ASP A 208 25.49 10.61 -12.83
CA ASP A 208 25.20 10.05 -14.14
C ASP A 208 24.16 8.92 -14.07
N ARG A 209 23.44 8.65 -15.18
CA ARG A 209 22.33 7.68 -15.24
C ARG A 209 22.72 6.27 -14.79
N ARG A 210 23.96 5.84 -15.02
CA ARG A 210 24.46 4.52 -14.62
C ARG A 210 24.73 4.46 -13.12
N ALA A 211 25.41 5.45 -12.57
CA ALA A 211 25.65 5.61 -11.14
C ALA A 211 24.34 5.79 -10.34
N ARG A 212 23.28 6.35 -10.97
CA ARG A 212 21.94 6.41 -10.37
C ARG A 212 21.27 5.04 -10.25
N ARG A 213 21.46 4.13 -11.22
CA ARG A 213 20.92 2.76 -11.13
C ARG A 213 21.65 1.95 -10.07
N ASP A 214 22.97 2.02 -10.03
CA ASP A 214 23.78 1.23 -9.09
C ASP A 214 23.60 1.71 -7.64
N ASN A 215 23.46 3.03 -7.40
CA ASN A 215 23.11 3.59 -6.09
C ASN A 215 21.67 3.27 -5.63
N VAL A 216 20.75 3.06 -6.56
CA VAL A 216 19.35 2.71 -6.23
C VAL A 216 19.26 1.23 -5.86
N ILE A 217 20.08 0.36 -6.47
CA ILE A 217 20.12 -1.08 -6.14
C ILE A 217 20.70 -1.31 -4.75
N ALA A 218 21.71 -0.55 -4.34
CA ALA A 218 22.34 -0.62 -3.01
C ALA A 218 21.52 0.09 -1.89
N ALA A 219 20.36 0.67 -2.21
CA ALA A 219 19.59 1.46 -1.25
C ALA A 219 18.85 0.62 -0.21
N PHE A 220 18.58 -0.66 -0.48
CA PHE A 220 17.80 -1.54 0.37
C PHE A 220 18.52 -2.86 0.64
N ALA A 221 18.49 -3.31 1.89
CA ALA A 221 18.87 -4.65 2.30
C ALA A 221 17.61 -5.42 2.74
N VAL A 222 17.59 -6.73 2.47
CA VAL A 222 16.56 -7.65 2.92
C VAL A 222 17.11 -8.48 4.07
N THR A 223 16.33 -8.67 5.13
CA THR A 223 16.78 -9.32 6.36
C THR A 223 16.51 -10.82 6.38
N ASP A 224 15.65 -11.32 5.49
CA ASP A 224 15.18 -12.70 5.44
C ASP A 224 15.40 -13.35 4.08
N ASP A 225 15.45 -14.70 4.06
CA ASP A 225 15.32 -15.48 2.83
C ASP A 225 13.85 -15.50 2.40
N LEU A 226 13.60 -15.09 1.14
CA LEU A 226 12.27 -14.97 0.57
C LEU A 226 11.97 -16.02 -0.51
N ALA A 227 12.73 -17.14 -0.52
CA ALA A 227 12.58 -18.18 -1.54
C ALA A 227 11.11 -18.55 -1.80
N GLY A 228 10.63 -18.29 -3.01
CA GLY A 228 9.27 -18.60 -3.46
C GLY A 228 8.16 -17.70 -2.91
N ARG A 229 8.42 -16.73 -2.04
CA ARG A 229 7.39 -15.92 -1.37
C ARG A 229 6.82 -14.83 -2.29
N HIS A 230 5.52 -14.54 -2.09
CA HIS A 230 4.83 -13.37 -2.64
C HIS A 230 4.82 -12.23 -1.61
N VAL A 231 5.55 -11.16 -1.88
CA VAL A 231 5.67 -10.00 -1.00
C VAL A 231 4.76 -8.87 -1.47
N ALA A 232 3.92 -8.35 -0.57
CA ALA A 232 3.20 -7.10 -0.79
C ALA A 232 4.01 -5.92 -0.21
N LEU A 233 4.41 -4.98 -1.07
CA LEU A 233 5.18 -3.80 -0.68
C LEU A 233 4.26 -2.58 -0.60
N VAL A 234 4.16 -1.95 0.57
CA VAL A 234 3.22 -0.84 0.83
C VAL A 234 3.93 0.50 0.82
N ASP A 235 3.33 1.50 0.15
CA ASP A 235 3.75 2.91 0.24
C ASP A 235 2.52 3.86 0.21
N ASP A 236 2.69 5.12 0.61
CA ASP A 236 1.62 6.14 0.57
C ASP A 236 1.45 6.72 -0.84
N VAL A 237 2.53 7.04 -1.54
CA VAL A 237 2.48 7.67 -2.86
C VAL A 237 3.54 7.10 -3.80
N MET A 238 3.10 6.59 -4.94
CA MET A 238 4.00 6.22 -6.03
C MET A 238 4.09 7.35 -7.07
N THR A 239 5.25 7.97 -7.17
CA THR A 239 5.56 8.98 -8.20
C THR A 239 6.17 8.31 -9.46
N SER A 240 7.47 8.34 -9.65
CA SER A 240 8.14 7.64 -10.77
C SER A 240 8.13 6.10 -10.60
N GLY A 241 7.97 5.61 -9.36
CA GLY A 241 8.09 4.21 -8.99
C GLY A 241 9.53 3.75 -8.74
N ALA A 242 10.52 4.65 -8.80
CA ALA A 242 11.93 4.29 -8.64
C ALA A 242 12.24 3.65 -7.27
N THR A 243 11.64 4.17 -6.19
CA THR A 243 11.79 3.61 -4.84
C THR A 243 11.23 2.19 -4.75
N LEU A 244 10.03 1.97 -5.29
CA LEU A 244 9.39 0.66 -5.31
C LEU A 244 10.14 -0.32 -6.21
N ALA A 245 10.69 0.16 -7.33
CA ALA A 245 11.52 -0.67 -8.21
C ALA A 245 12.81 -1.12 -7.51
N ALA A 246 13.49 -0.23 -6.80
CA ALA A 246 14.69 -0.58 -6.05
C ALA A 246 14.39 -1.58 -4.91
N ALA A 247 13.33 -1.34 -4.16
CA ALA A 247 12.89 -2.24 -3.09
C ALA A 247 12.49 -3.63 -3.66
N ALA A 248 11.73 -3.65 -4.76
CA ALA A 248 11.35 -4.90 -5.43
C ALA A 248 12.57 -5.67 -5.97
N GLN A 249 13.57 -4.97 -6.49
CA GLN A 249 14.81 -5.61 -6.95
C GLN A 249 15.56 -6.28 -5.80
N ALA A 250 15.65 -5.63 -4.64
CA ALA A 250 16.25 -6.23 -3.45
C ALA A 250 15.47 -7.47 -2.98
N LEU A 251 14.13 -7.40 -2.96
CA LEU A 251 13.27 -8.53 -2.59
C LEU A 251 13.41 -9.70 -3.58
N LYS A 252 13.45 -9.42 -4.88
CA LYS A 252 13.67 -10.44 -5.92
C LYS A 252 15.07 -11.08 -5.80
N ALA A 253 16.10 -10.30 -5.50
CA ALA A 253 17.46 -10.81 -5.25
C ALA A 253 17.52 -11.70 -4.00
N ALA A 254 16.65 -11.47 -3.01
CA ALA A 254 16.49 -12.33 -1.83
C ALA A 254 15.56 -13.53 -2.06
N GLY A 255 15.16 -13.82 -3.31
CA GLY A 255 14.40 -15.01 -3.68
C GLY A 255 12.89 -14.84 -3.79
N ALA A 256 12.33 -13.63 -3.61
CA ALA A 256 10.89 -13.42 -3.75
C ALA A 256 10.40 -13.82 -5.14
N ALA A 257 9.44 -14.74 -5.22
CA ALA A 257 8.84 -15.18 -6.47
C ALA A 257 7.99 -14.06 -7.09
N ARG A 258 7.31 -13.27 -6.26
CA ARG A 258 6.44 -12.18 -6.70
C ARG A 258 6.53 -10.98 -5.76
N VAL A 259 6.46 -9.76 -6.34
CA VAL A 259 6.38 -8.50 -5.60
C VAL A 259 5.22 -7.67 -6.14
N THR A 260 4.22 -7.41 -5.30
CA THR A 260 3.07 -6.56 -5.62
C THR A 260 3.12 -5.30 -4.79
N ASN A 261 3.08 -4.14 -5.44
CA ASN A 261 3.00 -2.85 -4.74
C ASN A 261 1.56 -2.51 -4.41
N LEU A 262 1.32 -2.06 -3.19
CA LEU A 262 0.03 -1.57 -2.69
C LEU A 262 0.21 -0.10 -2.28
N VAL A 263 -0.32 0.83 -3.06
CA VAL A 263 -0.11 2.27 -2.83
C VAL A 263 -1.45 2.99 -2.67
N ALA A 264 -1.48 3.98 -1.77
CA ALA A 264 -2.69 4.77 -1.61
C ALA A 264 -2.92 5.65 -2.85
N LEU A 265 -1.92 6.38 -3.30
CA LEU A 265 -2.07 7.31 -4.42
C LEU A 265 -0.97 7.15 -5.48
N ARG A 266 -1.34 7.36 -6.74
CA ARG A 266 -0.46 7.28 -7.90
C ARG A 266 -0.43 8.61 -8.65
N THR A 267 0.75 9.20 -8.90
CA THR A 267 0.84 10.35 -9.80
C THR A 267 0.63 9.91 -11.25
N ALA A 268 -0.10 10.68 -12.03
CA ALA A 268 -0.09 10.52 -13.47
C ALA A 268 1.37 10.69 -13.99
N ARG A 269 1.70 10.06 -15.10
CA ARG A 269 2.90 10.41 -15.87
C ARG A 269 2.49 11.50 -16.86
N ASP A 270 3.19 12.60 -16.82
CA ASP A 270 3.14 13.62 -17.87
C ASP A 270 3.68 13.04 -19.17
#